data_a6cb4253b69e63fac8a70804b1c5b4ad
#
_entry.id   a6cb4253b69e63fac8a70804b1c5b4ad
#
_cell.length_a   1.000
_cell.length_b   1.000
_cell.length_c   1.000
_cell.angle_alpha   90.00
_cell.angle_beta   90.00
_cell.angle_gamma   90.00
#
_symmetry.space_group_name_H-M   'P 1'
#
loop_
_entity.id
_entity.type
_entity.pdbx_description
1 polymer ?
#
loop_
_entity_poly.entity_id
_entity_poly.type
_entity_poly.pdbx_seq_one_letter_code
_entity_poly.pdbx_strand_id
1 'polypeptide(L)'
;MLTEYKYLYETHMHTSNSSACGSNTGVEMAKAAKEKGYAGIFITDHNWYGNNCINPNLEWKEWVHQFCEGYRLAKAWGDENDFDVFFGYEAGYNGTEFLIYGVDEKWLVSHKEIKDASVEEQYRLIHEAGGMVIHAHPYREEDYIPEVRLFPEYVDGVEAINATHSNKLSKSHNNPNFDTLAIKYGKKYSFPMTAGSDVHSTTLFGGGVAFKTKLNSVKDYCERILSKRDYALTNGEYTITIEELENKQLSN
;
A
#
# COMPACT_ATOMS: atom_id res chain seq x y z
N MET A 1 -5.34 -20.14 2.97
CA MET A 1 -5.31 -19.47 1.66
C MET A 1 -6.26 -20.20 0.74
N LEU A 2 -7.10 -19.49 0.00
CA LEU A 2 -7.98 -20.12 -0.99
C LEU A 2 -7.10 -20.72 -2.10
N THR A 3 -7.30 -21.99 -2.42
CA THR A 3 -6.38 -22.78 -3.28
C THR A 3 -6.19 -22.22 -4.69
N GLU A 4 -7.12 -21.43 -5.18
CA GLU A 4 -7.06 -20.80 -6.51
C GLU A 4 -6.32 -19.45 -6.52
N TYR A 5 -6.20 -18.75 -5.38
CA TYR A 5 -5.53 -17.45 -5.25
C TYR A 5 -4.08 -17.66 -4.79
N LYS A 6 -3.21 -18.04 -5.74
CA LYS A 6 -1.85 -18.54 -5.46
C LYS A 6 -0.80 -17.44 -5.39
N TYR A 7 -1.07 -16.26 -5.95
CA TYR A 7 -0.09 -15.20 -6.12
C TYR A 7 -0.41 -14.08 -5.14
N LEU A 8 0.19 -14.17 -3.95
CA LEU A 8 0.04 -13.17 -2.88
C LEU A 8 1.06 -12.04 -3.10
N TYR A 9 0.59 -10.81 -3.05
CA TYR A 9 1.40 -9.58 -3.11
C TYR A 9 1.22 -8.78 -1.83
N GLU A 10 2.35 -8.37 -1.22
CA GLU A 10 2.36 -7.36 -0.19
C GLU A 10 2.18 -5.99 -0.85
N THR A 11 1.15 -5.26 -0.45
CA THR A 11 0.80 -4.01 -1.13
C THR A 11 1.06 -2.77 -0.30
N HIS A 12 1.45 -2.92 0.98
CA HIS A 12 1.75 -1.80 1.87
C HIS A 12 2.94 -2.14 2.76
N MET A 13 4.12 -1.59 2.42
CA MET A 13 5.34 -1.83 3.19
C MET A 13 6.34 -0.69 3.08
N HIS A 14 7.18 -0.57 4.12
CA HIS A 14 8.17 0.47 4.27
C HIS A 14 9.60 -0.10 4.36
N THR A 15 10.56 0.66 3.85
CA THR A 15 11.97 0.29 3.85
C THR A 15 12.81 1.32 4.59
N SER A 16 13.94 0.90 5.16
CA SER A 16 14.90 1.80 5.79
C SER A 16 15.67 2.68 4.80
N ASN A 17 15.51 2.45 3.49
CA ASN A 17 16.11 3.30 2.47
C ASN A 17 15.47 4.69 2.44
N SER A 18 14.17 4.79 2.72
CA SER A 18 13.40 6.02 2.54
C SER A 18 12.51 6.35 3.72
N SER A 19 11.93 5.37 4.40
CA SER A 19 11.06 5.57 5.56
C SER A 19 11.84 5.50 6.87
N ALA A 20 11.71 6.53 7.73
CA ALA A 20 12.40 6.57 9.02
C ALA A 20 11.93 5.49 10.01
N CYS A 21 10.73 4.96 9.82
CA CYS A 21 10.16 3.85 10.58
C CYS A 21 10.59 2.46 10.05
N GLY A 22 11.11 2.37 8.84
CA GLY A 22 11.59 1.12 8.25
C GLY A 22 12.86 0.60 8.94
N SER A 23 12.89 -0.70 9.25
CA SER A 23 14.02 -1.34 9.94
C SER A 23 14.96 -2.11 8.99
N ASN A 24 14.50 -2.43 7.80
CA ASN A 24 15.20 -3.24 6.83
C ASN A 24 15.20 -2.59 5.44
N THR A 25 16.26 -2.82 4.67
CA THR A 25 16.37 -2.33 3.29
C THR A 25 15.34 -3.00 2.38
N GLY A 26 15.02 -2.36 1.25
CA GLY A 26 14.11 -2.94 0.25
C GLY A 26 14.53 -4.34 -0.22
N VAL A 27 15.84 -4.59 -0.35
CA VAL A 27 16.37 -5.92 -0.71
C VAL A 27 16.11 -6.95 0.39
N GLU A 28 16.33 -6.59 1.66
CA GLU A 28 16.05 -7.49 2.79
C GLU A 28 14.56 -7.80 2.90
N MET A 29 13.71 -6.79 2.70
CA MET A 29 12.25 -6.95 2.68
C MET A 29 11.81 -7.86 1.54
N ALA A 30 12.34 -7.69 0.33
CA ALA A 30 12.04 -8.55 -0.82
C ALA A 30 12.44 -10.02 -0.57
N LYS A 31 13.63 -10.26 -0.01
CA LYS A 31 14.08 -11.60 0.37
C LYS A 31 13.15 -12.25 1.39
N ALA A 32 12.82 -11.53 2.45
CA ALA A 32 11.95 -12.04 3.50
C ALA A 32 10.53 -12.32 2.99
N ALA A 33 9.98 -11.47 2.13
CA ALA A 33 8.68 -11.71 1.51
C ALA A 33 8.68 -12.96 0.64
N LYS A 34 9.72 -13.14 -0.20
CA LYS A 34 9.88 -14.35 -1.01
C LYS A 34 9.97 -15.62 -0.17
N GLU A 35 10.74 -15.60 0.91
CA GLU A 35 10.87 -16.72 1.86
C GLU A 35 9.53 -17.08 2.53
N LYS A 36 8.66 -16.07 2.71
CA LYS A 36 7.31 -16.24 3.27
C LYS A 36 6.27 -16.65 2.22
N GLY A 37 6.68 -16.85 0.96
CA GLY A 37 5.82 -17.35 -0.12
C GLY A 37 5.01 -16.28 -0.85
N TYR A 38 5.35 -14.99 -0.71
CA TYR A 38 4.80 -13.95 -1.56
C TYR A 38 5.28 -14.11 -3.01
N ALA A 39 4.44 -13.76 -3.97
CA ALA A 39 4.80 -13.67 -5.38
C ALA A 39 5.52 -12.35 -5.71
N GLY A 40 5.27 -11.32 -4.93
CA GLY A 40 5.89 -10.02 -5.08
C GLY A 40 5.49 -9.04 -3.98
N ILE A 41 6.05 -7.84 -4.09
CA ILE A 41 5.84 -6.73 -3.15
C ILE A 41 5.65 -5.42 -3.89
N PHE A 42 4.91 -4.50 -3.27
CA PHE A 42 4.93 -3.08 -3.59
C PHE A 42 5.71 -2.35 -2.51
N ILE A 43 6.74 -1.60 -2.87
CA ILE A 43 7.43 -0.70 -1.95
C ILE A 43 6.65 0.60 -1.94
N THR A 44 6.11 0.95 -0.77
CA THR A 44 5.23 2.10 -0.55
C THR A 44 5.78 3.01 0.55
N ASP A 45 7.04 3.38 0.46
CA ASP A 45 7.70 4.26 1.42
C ASP A 45 6.97 5.60 1.56
N HIS A 46 7.07 6.20 2.76
CA HIS A 46 6.48 7.50 3.04
C HIS A 46 7.05 8.61 2.18
N ASN A 47 6.17 9.43 1.62
CA ASN A 47 6.54 10.57 0.79
C ASN A 47 7.22 11.71 1.59
N TRP A 48 7.43 12.85 0.95
CA TRP A 48 8.11 14.05 1.46
C TRP A 48 7.45 14.69 2.69
N TYR A 49 6.18 14.45 2.97
CA TYR A 49 5.46 14.90 4.17
C TYR A 49 5.15 13.78 5.17
N GLY A 50 5.44 12.55 4.80
CA GLY A 50 5.34 11.40 5.69
C GLY A 50 6.59 11.22 6.55
N ASN A 51 6.65 10.10 7.26
CA ASN A 51 7.77 9.74 8.13
C ASN A 51 8.96 9.21 7.32
N ASN A 52 9.61 10.07 6.52
CA ASN A 52 10.78 9.72 5.71
C ASN A 52 12.10 10.17 6.35
N CYS A 53 13.22 9.58 5.91
CA CYS A 53 14.58 9.88 6.41
C CYS A 53 15.45 10.64 5.41
N ILE A 54 14.90 11.09 4.28
CA ILE A 54 15.65 11.76 3.22
C ILE A 54 15.83 13.24 3.58
N ASN A 55 17.01 13.79 3.28
CA ASN A 55 17.28 15.20 3.52
C ASN A 55 16.29 16.10 2.75
N PRO A 56 15.45 16.91 3.45
CA PRO A 56 14.42 17.72 2.81
C PRO A 56 14.96 18.90 1.99
N ASN A 57 16.24 19.22 2.13
CA ASN A 57 16.91 20.35 1.45
C ASN A 57 17.53 19.97 0.09
N LEU A 58 17.37 18.73 -0.34
CA LEU A 58 17.83 18.29 -1.66
C LEU A 58 17.00 18.94 -2.77
N GLU A 59 17.63 19.15 -3.92
CA GLU A 59 16.88 19.45 -5.14
C GLU A 59 15.90 18.32 -5.44
N TRP A 60 14.71 18.67 -5.96
CA TRP A 60 13.59 17.72 -6.14
C TRP A 60 14.00 16.44 -6.87
N LYS A 61 14.74 16.56 -7.96
CA LYS A 61 15.20 15.38 -8.73
C LYS A 61 16.08 14.46 -7.90
N GLU A 62 16.98 15.01 -7.09
CA GLU A 62 17.86 14.24 -6.23
C GLU A 62 17.09 13.61 -5.08
N TRP A 63 16.14 14.36 -4.50
CA TRP A 63 15.25 13.83 -3.47
C TRP A 63 14.47 12.62 -3.98
N VAL A 64 13.82 12.75 -5.15
CA VAL A 64 13.08 11.64 -5.77
C VAL A 64 13.98 10.45 -6.08
N HIS A 65 15.21 10.71 -6.54
CA HIS A 65 16.17 9.65 -6.79
C HIS A 65 16.52 8.87 -5.54
N GLN A 66 16.77 9.52 -4.41
CA GLN A 66 16.99 8.85 -3.13
C GLN A 66 15.74 8.13 -2.63
N PHE A 67 14.58 8.75 -2.77
CA PHE A 67 13.29 8.17 -2.41
C PHE A 67 13.02 6.83 -3.10
N CYS A 68 13.35 6.71 -4.37
CA CYS A 68 13.16 5.49 -5.14
C CYS A 68 14.30 4.46 -5.00
N GLU A 69 15.33 4.73 -4.18
CA GLU A 69 16.51 3.83 -4.07
C GLU A 69 16.11 2.43 -3.56
N GLY A 70 15.32 2.36 -2.49
CA GLY A 70 14.86 1.09 -1.91
C GLY A 70 14.15 0.22 -2.96
N TYR A 71 13.26 0.84 -3.73
CA TYR A 71 12.59 0.17 -4.85
C TYR A 71 13.57 -0.31 -5.92
N ARG A 72 14.48 0.56 -6.41
CA ARG A 72 15.41 0.18 -7.48
C ARG A 72 16.30 -0.99 -7.10
N LEU A 73 16.84 -0.98 -5.87
CA LEU A 73 17.71 -2.06 -5.37
C LEU A 73 16.91 -3.36 -5.20
N ALA A 74 15.73 -3.30 -4.63
CA ALA A 74 14.85 -4.47 -4.47
C ALA A 74 14.39 -5.00 -5.83
N LYS A 75 14.08 -4.13 -6.79
CA LYS A 75 13.67 -4.52 -8.15
C LYS A 75 14.80 -5.23 -8.88
N ALA A 76 16.03 -4.70 -8.81
CA ALA A 76 17.19 -5.36 -9.41
C ALA A 76 17.42 -6.77 -8.84
N TRP A 77 17.32 -6.91 -7.51
CA TRP A 77 17.37 -8.23 -6.87
C TRP A 77 16.21 -9.14 -7.32
N GLY A 78 15.00 -8.60 -7.38
CA GLY A 78 13.80 -9.34 -7.79
C GLY A 78 13.90 -9.90 -9.20
N ASP A 79 14.43 -9.11 -10.14
CA ASP A 79 14.64 -9.52 -11.54
C ASP A 79 15.62 -10.70 -11.66
N GLU A 80 16.64 -10.76 -10.81
CA GLU A 80 17.60 -11.87 -10.77
C GLU A 80 17.04 -13.11 -10.07
N ASN A 81 15.98 -12.97 -9.28
CA ASN A 81 15.47 -14.01 -8.40
C ASN A 81 14.02 -14.45 -8.71
N ASP A 82 13.45 -14.14 -9.87
CA ASP A 82 12.03 -14.42 -10.22
C ASP A 82 11.08 -14.00 -9.09
N PHE A 83 11.15 -12.72 -8.73
CA PHE A 83 10.32 -12.13 -7.69
C PHE A 83 9.85 -10.74 -8.11
N ASP A 84 8.54 -10.50 -8.08
CA ASP A 84 7.98 -9.25 -8.55
C ASP A 84 8.21 -8.14 -7.51
N VAL A 85 8.77 -7.02 -7.94
CA VAL A 85 8.91 -5.82 -7.12
C VAL A 85 8.32 -4.65 -7.90
N PHE A 86 7.34 -4.00 -7.30
CA PHE A 86 6.62 -2.89 -7.88
C PHE A 86 6.81 -1.62 -7.05
N PHE A 87 6.67 -0.47 -7.71
CA PHE A 87 6.72 0.83 -7.08
C PHE A 87 5.32 1.33 -6.74
N GLY A 88 5.18 1.87 -5.55
CA GLY A 88 4.13 2.74 -5.08
C GLY A 88 4.70 3.70 -4.06
N TYR A 89 3.88 4.49 -3.42
CA TYR A 89 4.30 5.25 -2.26
C TYR A 89 3.10 5.58 -1.35
N GLU A 90 3.38 5.86 -0.10
CA GLU A 90 2.39 6.34 0.85
C GLU A 90 2.50 7.86 1.01
N ALA A 91 1.42 8.55 0.66
CA ALA A 91 1.33 10.00 0.71
C ALA A 91 0.66 10.46 2.01
N GLY A 92 1.41 11.18 2.86
CA GLY A 92 0.92 11.71 4.13
C GLY A 92 0.30 13.10 4.01
N TYR A 93 -0.86 13.30 4.62
CA TYR A 93 -1.59 14.57 4.71
C TYR A 93 -2.08 14.82 6.14
N ASN A 94 -1.17 15.22 7.03
CA ASN A 94 -1.47 15.55 8.43
C ASN A 94 -2.29 14.44 9.12
N GLY A 95 -1.73 13.23 9.14
CA GLY A 95 -2.34 12.05 9.78
C GLY A 95 -3.31 11.25 8.92
N THR A 96 -3.69 11.74 7.74
CA THR A 96 -4.40 10.96 6.73
C THR A 96 -3.39 10.49 5.69
N GLU A 97 -3.48 9.25 5.25
CA GLU A 97 -2.49 8.66 4.34
C GLU A 97 -3.17 7.95 3.15
N PHE A 98 -2.47 7.95 2.02
CA PHE A 98 -2.96 7.38 0.76
C PHE A 98 -1.87 6.54 0.10
N LEU A 99 -2.21 5.34 -0.30
CA LEU A 99 -1.33 4.50 -1.13
C LEU A 99 -1.53 4.87 -2.60
N ILE A 100 -0.43 5.23 -3.25
CA ILE A 100 -0.40 5.67 -4.63
C ILE A 100 0.29 4.61 -5.49
N TYR A 101 -0.39 4.22 -6.57
CA TYR A 101 0.12 3.24 -7.52
C TYR A 101 -0.03 3.75 -8.96
N GLY A 102 0.83 3.27 -9.86
CA GLY A 102 0.70 3.54 -11.29
C GLY A 102 1.53 4.71 -11.80
N VAL A 103 2.24 5.41 -10.93
CA VAL A 103 3.29 6.38 -11.31
C VAL A 103 4.67 5.82 -11.02
N ASP A 104 5.71 6.42 -11.58
CA ASP A 104 7.10 5.98 -11.43
C ASP A 104 8.04 7.14 -11.08
N GLU A 105 9.34 6.82 -10.88
CA GLU A 105 10.38 7.81 -10.59
C GLU A 105 10.46 8.92 -11.64
N LYS A 106 10.29 8.59 -12.92
CA LYS A 106 10.37 9.58 -14.01
C LYS A 106 9.20 10.55 -13.95
N TRP A 107 8.01 10.02 -13.66
CA TRP A 107 6.83 10.83 -13.46
C TRP A 107 7.00 11.78 -12.28
N LEU A 108 7.44 11.28 -11.12
CA LEU A 108 7.70 12.11 -9.94
C LEU A 108 8.71 13.23 -10.21
N VAL A 109 9.81 12.92 -10.91
CA VAL A 109 10.82 13.94 -11.30
C VAL A 109 10.22 15.03 -12.15
N SER A 110 9.29 14.71 -13.07
CA SER A 110 8.69 15.66 -14.01
C SER A 110 7.46 16.39 -13.47
N HIS A 111 6.90 15.96 -12.32
CA HIS A 111 5.70 16.54 -11.71
C HIS A 111 5.99 17.03 -10.28
N LYS A 112 6.91 18.02 -10.19
CA LYS A 112 7.30 18.60 -8.89
C LYS A 112 6.12 19.21 -8.13
N GLU A 113 5.10 19.65 -8.84
CA GLU A 113 3.86 20.21 -8.29
C GLU A 113 3.12 19.24 -7.35
N ILE A 114 3.35 17.93 -7.49
CA ILE A 114 2.79 16.92 -6.58
C ILE A 114 3.22 17.14 -5.13
N LYS A 115 4.38 17.78 -4.92
CA LYS A 115 4.92 18.04 -3.59
C LYS A 115 4.00 18.93 -2.77
N ASP A 116 3.41 19.93 -3.39
CA ASP A 116 2.58 20.94 -2.71
C ASP A 116 1.07 20.75 -3.00
N ALA A 117 0.72 19.66 -3.66
CA ALA A 117 -0.65 19.34 -4.05
C ALA A 117 -1.55 19.12 -2.84
N SER A 118 -2.78 19.62 -2.90
CA SER A 118 -3.87 19.22 -2.01
C SER A 118 -4.27 17.75 -2.29
N VAL A 119 -5.09 17.13 -1.42
CA VAL A 119 -5.61 15.78 -1.65
C VAL A 119 -6.37 15.71 -2.98
N GLU A 120 -7.20 16.71 -3.31
CA GLU A 120 -7.92 16.80 -4.57
C GLU A 120 -6.96 16.90 -5.77
N GLU A 121 -5.95 17.75 -5.68
CA GLU A 121 -4.98 17.94 -6.76
C GLU A 121 -4.08 16.71 -6.95
N GLN A 122 -3.65 16.07 -5.86
CA GLN A 122 -2.96 14.78 -5.92
C GLN A 122 -3.80 13.75 -6.68
N TYR A 123 -5.07 13.60 -6.31
CA TYR A 123 -5.99 12.68 -6.97
C TYR A 123 -6.08 12.96 -8.47
N ARG A 124 -6.26 14.22 -8.87
CA ARG A 124 -6.31 14.63 -10.26
C ARG A 124 -5.02 14.30 -11.01
N LEU A 125 -3.86 14.64 -10.46
CA LEU A 125 -2.55 14.39 -11.09
C LEU A 125 -2.27 12.89 -11.26
N ILE A 126 -2.58 12.09 -10.26
CA ILE A 126 -2.42 10.63 -10.32
C ILE A 126 -3.35 10.02 -11.37
N HIS A 127 -4.59 10.46 -11.44
CA HIS A 127 -5.54 10.01 -12.45
C HIS A 127 -5.14 10.39 -13.88
N GLU A 128 -4.64 11.61 -14.10
CA GLU A 128 -4.10 12.03 -15.40
C GLU A 128 -2.92 11.16 -15.85
N ALA A 129 -2.15 10.62 -14.90
CA ALA A 129 -1.09 9.65 -15.16
C ALA A 129 -1.60 8.22 -15.39
N GLY A 130 -2.89 7.94 -15.19
CA GLY A 130 -3.46 6.60 -15.23
C GLY A 130 -3.17 5.76 -13.98
N GLY A 131 -2.84 6.41 -12.87
CA GLY A 131 -2.61 5.79 -11.56
C GLY A 131 -3.88 5.57 -10.74
N MET A 132 -3.71 5.07 -9.53
CA MET A 132 -4.77 4.72 -8.57
C MET A 132 -4.42 5.24 -7.19
N VAL A 133 -5.41 5.77 -6.48
CA VAL A 133 -5.30 6.32 -5.12
C VAL A 133 -6.15 5.47 -4.17
N ILE A 134 -5.53 4.82 -3.18
CA ILE A 134 -6.18 4.03 -2.15
C ILE A 134 -6.08 4.74 -0.81
N HIS A 135 -7.19 4.93 -0.10
CA HIS A 135 -7.18 5.46 1.26
C HIS A 135 -6.55 4.43 2.20
N ALA A 136 -5.36 4.69 2.67
CA ALA A 136 -4.64 3.83 3.59
C ALA A 136 -5.30 3.87 4.98
N HIS A 137 -5.49 2.72 5.62
CA HIS A 137 -5.99 2.55 7.00
C HIS A 137 -6.83 3.73 7.56
N PRO A 138 -7.96 4.11 6.91
CA PRO A 138 -8.64 5.41 7.07
C PRO A 138 -9.22 5.67 8.45
N TYR A 139 -9.33 4.65 9.29
CA TYR A 139 -9.88 4.75 10.64
C TYR A 139 -8.85 4.47 11.75
N ARG A 140 -7.56 4.44 11.40
CA ARG A 140 -6.51 4.34 12.42
C ARG A 140 -6.53 5.56 13.33
N GLU A 141 -6.48 5.32 14.61
CA GLU A 141 -6.40 6.34 15.66
C GLU A 141 -5.07 6.17 16.40
N GLU A 142 -4.24 7.19 16.37
CA GLU A 142 -2.94 7.23 17.04
C GLU A 142 -2.64 8.66 17.48
N ASP A 143 -1.72 8.83 18.44
CA ASP A 143 -1.38 10.14 19.00
C ASP A 143 -0.91 11.17 17.95
N TYR A 144 -0.36 10.71 16.84
CA TYR A 144 0.08 11.57 15.72
C TYR A 144 -1.02 11.88 14.72
N ILE A 145 -2.20 11.26 14.84
CA ILE A 145 -3.36 11.49 13.97
C ILE A 145 -4.32 12.44 14.70
N PRO A 146 -4.40 13.72 14.32
CA PRO A 146 -5.21 14.70 15.04
C PRO A 146 -6.72 14.41 14.96
N GLU A 147 -7.17 13.84 13.85
CA GLU A 147 -8.56 13.43 13.62
C GLU A 147 -8.68 12.46 12.45
N VAL A 148 -9.68 11.60 12.48
CA VAL A 148 -10.06 10.75 11.34
C VAL A 148 -10.74 11.61 10.28
N ARG A 149 -10.13 11.70 9.09
CA ARG A 149 -10.67 12.45 7.95
C ARG A 149 -10.86 11.53 6.76
N LEU A 150 -12.04 11.58 6.17
CA LEU A 150 -12.40 10.74 5.03
C LEU A 150 -12.50 11.59 3.76
N PHE A 151 -12.01 11.05 2.66
CA PHE A 151 -11.95 11.74 1.37
C PHE A 151 -12.58 10.90 0.25
N PRO A 152 -13.90 10.57 0.35
CA PRO A 152 -14.53 9.66 -0.60
C PRO A 152 -14.58 10.19 -2.04
N GLU A 153 -14.40 11.48 -2.26
CA GLU A 153 -14.40 12.12 -3.58
C GLU A 153 -13.02 12.08 -4.26
N TYR A 154 -11.97 11.76 -3.51
CA TYR A 154 -10.58 11.86 -3.95
C TYR A 154 -9.79 10.55 -3.73
N VAL A 155 -10.48 9.43 -3.79
CA VAL A 155 -9.89 8.07 -3.73
C VAL A 155 -10.64 7.12 -4.67
N ASP A 156 -9.93 6.11 -5.16
CA ASP A 156 -10.49 5.05 -5.99
C ASP A 156 -10.91 3.84 -5.18
N GLY A 157 -10.36 3.69 -4.00
CA GLY A 157 -10.58 2.54 -3.14
C GLY A 157 -10.09 2.77 -1.72
N VAL A 158 -10.13 1.71 -0.92
CA VAL A 158 -9.76 1.75 0.49
C VAL A 158 -8.94 0.52 0.87
N GLU A 159 -7.91 0.71 1.68
CA GLU A 159 -7.26 -0.38 2.40
C GLU A 159 -8.21 -0.83 3.51
N ALA A 160 -8.95 -1.88 3.22
CA ALA A 160 -10.01 -2.40 4.08
C ALA A 160 -9.49 -3.33 5.18
N ILE A 161 -8.34 -3.95 4.93
CA ILE A 161 -7.67 -4.86 5.86
C ILE A 161 -6.19 -4.45 5.95
N ASN A 162 -5.76 -4.15 7.16
CA ASN A 162 -4.36 -3.90 7.46
C ASN A 162 -3.88 -4.91 8.52
N ALA A 163 -2.84 -5.68 8.23
CA ALA A 163 -2.43 -6.76 9.12
C ALA A 163 -1.94 -6.26 10.47
N THR A 164 -1.43 -5.02 10.57
CA THR A 164 -1.08 -4.45 11.89
C THR A 164 -2.29 -4.26 12.79
N HIS A 165 -3.49 -4.06 12.23
CA HIS A 165 -4.73 -3.92 13.00
C HIS A 165 -5.28 -5.25 13.51
N SER A 166 -5.19 -6.30 12.72
CA SER A 166 -5.99 -7.51 12.93
C SER A 166 -5.21 -8.83 12.99
N ASN A 167 -3.89 -8.81 12.75
CA ASN A 167 -3.06 -10.00 12.94
C ASN A 167 -2.58 -10.06 14.41
N LYS A 168 -2.73 -11.24 15.03
CA LYS A 168 -2.34 -11.47 16.45
C LYS A 168 -0.85 -11.29 16.73
N LEU A 169 0.00 -11.38 15.72
CA LEU A 169 1.45 -11.15 15.85
C LEU A 169 1.81 -9.66 15.88
N SER A 170 0.89 -8.79 15.47
CA SER A 170 1.11 -7.36 15.50
C SER A 170 1.19 -6.83 16.95
N LYS A 171 2.19 -6.00 17.19
CA LYS A 171 2.41 -5.33 18.48
C LYS A 171 2.11 -3.83 18.43
N SER A 172 1.78 -3.32 17.28
CA SER A 172 1.44 -1.91 17.02
C SER A 172 0.09 -1.83 16.34
N HIS A 173 -0.65 -0.75 16.60
CA HIS A 173 -1.94 -0.47 15.95
C HIS A 173 -3.00 -1.58 16.03
N ASN A 174 -2.84 -2.54 16.96
CA ASN A 174 -3.68 -3.74 17.04
C ASN A 174 -5.09 -3.42 17.53
N ASN A 175 -5.95 -3.02 16.61
CA ASN A 175 -7.37 -2.79 16.83
C ASN A 175 -8.17 -3.23 15.60
N PRO A 176 -8.73 -4.47 15.57
CA PRO A 176 -9.49 -5.00 14.44
C PRO A 176 -10.73 -4.18 14.07
N ASN A 177 -11.18 -3.27 14.96
CA ASN A 177 -12.31 -2.40 14.66
C ASN A 177 -11.95 -1.38 13.54
N PHE A 178 -10.70 -1.01 13.39
CA PHE A 178 -10.27 -0.14 12.29
C PHE A 178 -10.57 -0.78 10.93
N ASP A 179 -10.24 -2.07 10.76
CA ASP A 179 -10.59 -2.83 9.54
C ASP A 179 -12.11 -2.93 9.37
N THR A 180 -12.85 -3.16 10.45
CA THR A 180 -14.33 -3.22 10.39
C THR A 180 -14.93 -1.90 9.88
N LEU A 181 -14.41 -0.76 10.35
CA LEU A 181 -14.86 0.56 9.91
C LEU A 181 -14.41 0.85 8.46
N ALA A 182 -13.21 0.47 8.07
CA ALA A 182 -12.70 0.60 6.71
C ALA A 182 -13.54 -0.22 5.71
N ILE A 183 -13.93 -1.44 6.06
CA ILE A 183 -14.83 -2.27 5.25
C ILE A 183 -16.22 -1.61 5.13
N LYS A 184 -16.77 -1.08 6.23
CA LYS A 184 -18.06 -0.33 6.18
C LYS A 184 -17.95 0.88 5.25
N TYR A 185 -16.85 1.61 5.29
CA TYR A 185 -16.57 2.74 4.42
C TYR A 185 -16.49 2.31 2.95
N GLY A 186 -15.71 1.26 2.64
CA GLY A 186 -15.64 0.69 1.30
C GLY A 186 -17.01 0.31 0.74
N LYS A 187 -17.83 -0.37 1.53
CA LYS A 187 -19.20 -0.73 1.14
C LYS A 187 -20.11 0.46 0.92
N LYS A 188 -20.06 1.45 1.82
CA LYS A 188 -20.90 2.65 1.74
C LYS A 188 -20.72 3.39 0.41
N TYR A 189 -19.48 3.48 -0.07
CA TYR A 189 -19.15 4.19 -1.30
C TYR A 189 -18.93 3.26 -2.50
N SER A 190 -19.14 1.96 -2.33
CA SER A 190 -18.89 0.95 -3.36
C SER A 190 -17.44 0.97 -3.88
N PHE A 191 -16.49 1.22 -3.01
CA PHE A 191 -15.07 1.23 -3.36
C PHE A 191 -14.50 -0.16 -3.57
N PRO A 192 -13.54 -0.35 -4.49
CA PRO A 192 -12.58 -1.42 -4.41
C PRO A 192 -11.91 -1.45 -3.04
N MET A 193 -11.66 -2.65 -2.53
CA MET A 193 -11.02 -2.85 -1.23
C MET A 193 -9.72 -3.58 -1.42
N THR A 194 -8.67 -3.14 -0.73
CA THR A 194 -7.33 -3.78 -0.72
C THR A 194 -6.96 -4.25 0.67
N ALA A 195 -5.84 -4.94 0.78
CA ALA A 195 -5.25 -5.33 2.05
C ALA A 195 -3.73 -5.24 1.95
N GLY A 196 -3.07 -4.81 3.03
CA GLY A 196 -1.63 -4.78 3.17
C GLY A 196 -1.18 -5.13 4.59
N SER A 197 0.12 -5.27 4.81
CA SER A 197 0.65 -5.47 6.17
C SER A 197 1.01 -4.17 6.87
N ASP A 198 1.32 -3.11 6.11
CA ASP A 198 1.95 -1.91 6.66
C ASP A 198 3.23 -2.28 7.46
N VAL A 199 4.01 -3.12 6.83
CA VAL A 199 5.14 -3.78 7.46
C VAL A 199 6.40 -2.91 7.40
N HIS A 200 7.09 -2.83 8.54
CA HIS A 200 8.29 -2.01 8.72
C HIS A 200 9.55 -2.83 8.99
N SER A 201 9.42 -4.16 9.03
CA SER A 201 10.53 -5.08 9.27
C SER A 201 10.25 -6.47 8.68
N THR A 202 11.29 -7.28 8.54
CA THR A 202 11.19 -8.65 8.00
C THR A 202 10.37 -9.63 8.87
N THR A 203 9.88 -9.21 10.04
CA THR A 203 9.25 -10.11 11.02
C THR A 203 7.73 -10.17 10.94
N LEU A 204 7.06 -9.15 10.40
CA LEU A 204 5.60 -8.96 10.51
C LEU A 204 4.84 -9.01 9.18
N PHE A 205 5.26 -9.80 8.24
CA PHE A 205 4.46 -10.07 7.03
C PHE A 205 3.19 -10.85 7.36
N GLY A 206 2.12 -10.58 6.63
CA GLY A 206 0.87 -11.32 6.79
C GLY A 206 -0.24 -10.80 5.90
N GLY A 207 -0.31 -9.49 5.67
CA GLY A 207 -1.31 -8.85 4.83
C GLY A 207 -1.01 -8.94 3.35
N GLY A 208 -1.99 -8.59 2.54
CA GLY A 208 -1.81 -8.46 1.10
C GLY A 208 -3.02 -8.85 0.27
N VAL A 209 -2.83 -8.73 -1.04
CA VAL A 209 -3.82 -9.09 -2.05
C VAL A 209 -3.34 -10.31 -2.82
N ALA A 210 -4.19 -11.34 -2.90
CA ALA A 210 -3.89 -12.58 -3.59
C ALA A 210 -4.69 -12.69 -4.90
N PHE A 211 -4.02 -13.09 -5.97
CA PHE A 211 -4.60 -13.24 -7.31
C PHE A 211 -4.52 -14.69 -7.81
N LYS A 212 -5.39 -15.04 -8.77
CA LYS A 212 -5.38 -16.35 -9.43
C LYS A 212 -4.19 -16.51 -10.39
N THR A 213 -3.73 -15.42 -10.96
CA THR A 213 -2.59 -15.36 -11.90
C THR A 213 -1.60 -14.29 -11.46
N LYS A 214 -0.32 -14.47 -11.81
CA LYS A 214 0.75 -13.51 -11.52
C LYS A 214 0.41 -12.14 -12.12
N LEU A 215 0.81 -11.07 -11.44
CA LEU A 215 0.70 -9.70 -11.97
C LEU A 215 1.75 -9.48 -13.06
N ASN A 216 1.38 -8.74 -14.09
CA ASN A 216 2.29 -8.38 -15.18
C ASN A 216 2.93 -7.00 -14.98
N SER A 217 2.27 -6.12 -14.23
CA SER A 217 2.71 -4.74 -14.00
C SER A 217 1.89 -4.07 -12.90
N VAL A 218 2.28 -2.87 -12.47
CA VAL A 218 1.47 -2.02 -11.58
C VAL A 218 0.13 -1.65 -12.26
N LYS A 219 0.13 -1.42 -13.56
CA LYS A 219 -1.10 -1.15 -14.31
C LYS A 219 -2.08 -2.32 -14.24
N ASP A 220 -1.59 -3.55 -14.42
CA ASP A 220 -2.41 -4.77 -14.28
C ASP A 220 -2.99 -4.90 -12.86
N TYR A 221 -2.19 -4.55 -11.82
CA TYR A 221 -2.68 -4.47 -10.45
C TYR A 221 -3.85 -3.48 -10.33
N CYS A 222 -3.65 -2.24 -10.77
CA CYS A 222 -4.69 -1.20 -10.71
C CYS A 222 -5.97 -1.64 -11.43
N GLU A 223 -5.87 -2.18 -12.65
CA GLU A 223 -7.01 -2.66 -13.44
C GLU A 223 -7.78 -3.77 -12.71
N ARG A 224 -7.07 -4.74 -12.09
CA ARG A 224 -7.71 -5.82 -11.34
C ARG A 224 -8.41 -5.33 -10.08
N ILE A 225 -7.78 -4.45 -9.32
CA ILE A 225 -8.40 -3.84 -8.12
C ILE A 225 -9.66 -3.07 -8.51
N LEU A 226 -9.56 -2.18 -9.50
CA LEU A 226 -10.68 -1.36 -9.96
C LEU A 226 -11.84 -2.18 -10.54
N SER A 227 -11.55 -3.36 -11.11
CA SER A 227 -12.58 -4.28 -11.60
C SER A 227 -13.40 -4.94 -10.50
N LYS A 228 -12.90 -4.96 -9.26
CA LYS A 228 -13.51 -5.59 -8.07
C LYS A 228 -13.81 -7.09 -8.25
N ARG A 229 -12.92 -7.81 -8.96
CA ARG A 229 -13.14 -9.22 -9.32
C ARG A 229 -11.84 -10.01 -9.26
N ASP A 230 -11.99 -11.31 -8.96
CA ASP A 230 -10.92 -12.30 -9.09
C ASP A 230 -9.69 -12.03 -8.24
N TYR A 231 -9.88 -11.43 -7.04
CA TYR A 231 -8.83 -11.33 -6.04
C TYR A 231 -9.37 -11.61 -4.63
N ALA A 232 -8.46 -11.88 -3.72
CA ALA A 232 -8.75 -12.11 -2.31
C ALA A 232 -7.85 -11.27 -1.42
N LEU A 233 -8.34 -10.90 -0.26
CA LEU A 233 -7.67 -10.11 0.76
C LEU A 233 -7.26 -11.00 1.93
N THR A 234 -6.11 -10.73 2.53
CA THR A 234 -5.66 -11.45 3.73
C THR A 234 -4.98 -10.53 4.74
N ASN A 235 -5.11 -10.85 6.02
CA ASN A 235 -4.30 -10.30 7.11
C ASN A 235 -3.23 -11.30 7.61
N GLY A 236 -3.06 -12.43 6.91
CA GLY A 236 -2.17 -13.54 7.27
C GLY A 236 -2.81 -14.62 8.14
N GLU A 237 -3.93 -14.35 8.82
CA GLU A 237 -4.66 -15.35 9.61
C GLU A 237 -5.87 -15.89 8.86
N TYR A 238 -6.54 -15.06 8.10
CA TYR A 238 -7.65 -15.46 7.24
C TYR A 238 -7.51 -14.87 5.84
N THR A 239 -8.21 -15.44 4.90
CA THR A 239 -8.31 -14.95 3.52
C THR A 239 -9.78 -14.91 3.13
N ILE A 240 -10.21 -13.82 2.49
CA ILE A 240 -11.57 -13.60 2.06
C ILE A 240 -11.56 -13.07 0.62
N THR A 241 -12.39 -13.62 -0.27
CA THR A 241 -12.53 -13.06 -1.62
C THR A 241 -13.22 -11.71 -1.57
N ILE A 242 -12.97 -10.86 -2.59
CA ILE A 242 -13.64 -9.56 -2.66
C ILE A 242 -15.16 -9.73 -2.77
N GLU A 243 -15.63 -10.74 -3.50
CA GLU A 243 -17.05 -11.03 -3.64
C GLU A 243 -17.70 -11.47 -2.31
N GLU A 244 -17.00 -12.30 -1.52
CA GLU A 244 -17.46 -12.70 -0.18
C GLU A 244 -17.49 -11.50 0.76
N LEU A 245 -16.47 -10.64 0.70
CA LEU A 245 -16.37 -9.45 1.54
C LEU A 245 -17.51 -8.45 1.22
N GLU A 246 -17.79 -8.21 -0.07
CA GLU A 246 -18.89 -7.34 -0.49
C GLU A 246 -20.26 -7.87 -0.04
N ASN A 247 -20.47 -9.18 -0.10
CA ASN A 247 -21.74 -9.83 0.28
C ASN A 247 -21.90 -10.06 1.78
N LYS A 248 -20.82 -10.02 2.56
CA LYS A 248 -20.86 -10.24 4.02
C LYS A 248 -21.66 -9.16 4.72
N GLN A 249 -22.74 -9.53 5.40
CA GLN A 249 -23.44 -8.61 6.31
C GLN A 249 -22.54 -8.31 7.50
N LEU A 250 -22.18 -7.06 7.69
CA LEU A 250 -21.46 -6.62 8.88
C LEU A 250 -22.47 -6.38 9.98
N SER A 251 -22.31 -7.09 11.09
CA SER A 251 -23.10 -6.84 12.31
C SER A 251 -22.94 -5.37 12.73
N ASN A 252 -24.05 -4.76 13.13
CA ASN A 252 -24.09 -3.39 13.64
C ASN A 252 -23.32 -3.29 14.94
#